data_c91b39bf140ca93bd23bc070ef63d30f
#
_entry.id   c91b39bf140ca93bd23bc070ef63d30f
#
_cell.length_a   1.000
_cell.length_b   1.000
_cell.length_c   1.000
_cell.angle_alpha   90.00
_cell.angle_beta   90.00
_cell.angle_gamma   90.00
#
_symmetry.space_group_name_H-M   'P 1'
#
loop_
_entity.id
_entity.type
_entity.pdbx_description
1 polymer ?
#
loop_
_entity_poly.entity_id
_entity_poly.type
_entity_poly.pdbx_seq_one_letter_code
_entity_poly.pdbx_strand_id
1 'polypeptide(L)'
;MNLRATTLVLLSIPISIGIALMIMAWFGLSANLMSLGGIAVAIGMLVDGSVVMVENMFKHLTHPDAEHDAHRDELAGDDPDPLDASHDDHGIALRLQEAGREVARPIFFATAIILVVFMPLFSFEGVEAKLFQPMAISIMLAIVSAVIVALVVVPALASYMFRKGIRERESFILKPLEKLYRMGLAWSLKHSRVVVGAAAVLVVLAALVVPRLGTEFVPELEEGTINLRVTLAPSSSLDTAIEVAPKLEAMLMEFPEVTYALSRAGRAEIGGDPEPVNNIEIYIGLKPTSEWTSASNRYELQALFEEK
;
A
#
# COMPACT_ATOMS: atom_id res chain seq x y z
N MET A 1 -16.85 15.93 17.03
CA MET A 1 -16.13 15.91 15.73
C MET A 1 -16.41 17.21 14.99
N ASN A 2 -15.38 17.95 14.61
CA ASN A 2 -15.53 19.19 13.87
C ASN A 2 -15.47 18.89 12.36
N LEU A 3 -16.58 19.05 11.64
CA LEU A 3 -16.68 18.81 10.19
C LEU A 3 -15.56 19.52 9.40
N ARG A 4 -15.15 20.71 9.85
CA ARG A 4 -14.07 21.48 9.19
C ARG A 4 -12.72 20.75 9.30
N ALA A 5 -12.37 20.25 10.48
CA ALA A 5 -11.14 19.49 10.68
C ALA A 5 -11.12 18.19 9.85
N THR A 6 -12.24 17.48 9.84
CA THR A 6 -12.42 16.26 9.00
C THR A 6 -12.30 16.58 7.51
N THR A 7 -12.89 17.69 7.05
CA THR A 7 -12.79 18.10 5.64
C THR A 7 -11.36 18.46 5.25
N LEU A 8 -10.57 19.09 6.14
CA LEU A 8 -9.16 19.39 5.90
C LEU A 8 -8.36 18.12 5.66
N VAL A 9 -8.51 17.13 6.53
CA VAL A 9 -7.83 15.84 6.39
C VAL A 9 -8.29 15.12 5.12
N LEU A 10 -9.60 15.11 4.85
CA LEU A 10 -10.12 14.45 3.66
C LEU A 10 -9.63 15.11 2.37
N LEU A 11 -9.44 16.43 2.36
CA LEU A 11 -8.92 17.17 1.21
C LEU A 11 -7.42 16.98 1.02
N SER A 12 -6.65 16.73 2.09
CA SER A 12 -5.21 16.51 2.01
C SER A 12 -4.85 15.25 1.20
N ILE A 13 -5.70 14.22 1.22
CA ILE A 13 -5.46 12.95 0.51
C ILE A 13 -5.40 13.15 -1.01
N PRO A 14 -6.45 13.65 -1.67
CA PRO A 14 -6.42 13.82 -3.12
C PRO A 14 -5.37 14.84 -3.57
N ILE A 15 -5.07 15.86 -2.77
CA ILE A 15 -4.02 16.83 -3.08
C ILE A 15 -2.65 16.12 -3.06
N SER A 16 -2.36 15.33 -2.04
CA SER A 16 -1.09 14.58 -1.94
C SER A 16 -0.90 13.60 -3.09
N ILE A 17 -1.97 12.85 -3.43
CA ILE A 17 -1.94 11.92 -4.56
C ILE A 17 -1.77 12.69 -5.87
N GLY A 18 -2.47 13.79 -6.06
CA GLY A 18 -2.36 14.64 -7.24
C GLY A 18 -0.95 15.16 -7.46
N ILE A 19 -0.29 15.64 -6.38
CA ILE A 19 1.10 16.08 -6.42
C ILE A 19 2.03 14.91 -6.76
N ALA A 20 1.85 13.75 -6.14
CA ALA A 20 2.65 12.57 -6.41
C ALA A 20 2.55 12.13 -7.88
N LEU A 21 1.33 12.06 -8.43
CA LEU A 21 1.10 11.73 -9.84
C LEU A 21 1.70 12.78 -10.79
N MET A 22 1.63 14.06 -10.43
CA MET A 22 2.22 15.14 -11.22
C MET A 22 3.75 15.04 -11.25
N ILE A 23 4.37 14.72 -10.11
CA ILE A 23 5.83 14.50 -10.03
C ILE A 23 6.20 13.24 -10.84
N MET A 24 5.44 12.15 -10.73
CA MET A 24 5.66 10.94 -11.54
C MET A 24 5.60 11.25 -13.03
N ALA A 25 4.60 11.99 -13.47
CA ALA A 25 4.45 12.40 -14.87
C ALA A 25 5.63 13.26 -15.35
N TRP A 26 6.13 14.17 -14.51
CA TRP A 26 7.29 15.00 -14.84
C TRP A 26 8.56 14.17 -15.02
N PHE A 27 8.77 13.15 -14.19
CA PHE A 27 9.90 12.24 -14.32
C PHE A 27 9.71 11.16 -15.40
N GLY A 28 8.60 11.17 -16.14
CA GLY A 28 8.30 10.19 -17.20
C GLY A 28 8.03 8.79 -16.66
N LEU A 29 7.63 8.67 -15.38
CA LEU A 29 7.29 7.40 -14.76
C LEU A 29 5.88 6.96 -15.18
N SER A 30 5.75 5.73 -15.67
CA SER A 30 4.46 5.19 -16.08
C SER A 30 3.57 4.82 -14.88
N ALA A 31 2.29 5.15 -14.97
CA ALA A 31 1.26 4.68 -14.03
C ALA A 31 0.87 3.23 -14.39
N ASN A 32 1.67 2.27 -14.00
CA ASN A 32 1.41 0.84 -14.16
C ASN A 32 0.77 0.24 -12.90
N LEU A 33 0.37 -1.03 -12.95
CA LEU A 33 -0.26 -1.74 -11.83
C LEU A 33 0.59 -1.67 -10.55
N MET A 34 1.93 -1.79 -10.68
CA MET A 34 2.85 -1.77 -9.54
C MET A 34 2.95 -0.38 -8.91
N SER A 35 3.05 0.68 -9.73
CA SER A 35 3.10 2.06 -9.23
C SER A 35 1.77 2.51 -8.62
N LEU A 36 0.63 2.11 -9.20
CA LEU A 36 -0.70 2.37 -8.63
C LEU A 36 -0.91 1.60 -7.33
N GLY A 37 -0.45 0.33 -7.27
CA GLY A 37 -0.41 -0.45 -6.04
C GLY A 37 0.41 0.22 -4.95
N GLY A 38 1.56 0.79 -5.30
CA GLY A 38 2.39 1.59 -4.39
C GLY A 38 1.66 2.81 -3.84
N ILE A 39 0.95 3.56 -4.69
CA ILE A 39 0.13 4.70 -4.24
C ILE A 39 -1.00 4.22 -3.30
N ALA A 40 -1.66 3.11 -3.61
CA ALA A 40 -2.72 2.54 -2.76
C ALA A 40 -2.19 2.19 -1.36
N VAL A 41 -1.00 1.58 -1.26
CA VAL A 41 -0.32 1.33 0.03
C VAL A 41 0.04 2.64 0.72
N ALA A 42 0.55 3.63 -0.03
CA ALA A 42 0.92 4.92 0.52
C ALA A 42 -0.27 5.71 1.09
N ILE A 43 -1.49 5.56 0.55
CA ILE A 43 -2.69 6.28 1.02
C ILE A 43 -2.89 6.11 2.53
N GLY A 44 -2.70 4.92 3.07
CA GLY A 44 -2.79 4.69 4.51
C GLY A 44 -1.78 5.50 5.33
N MET A 45 -0.58 5.71 4.81
CA MET A 45 0.50 6.46 5.46
C MET A 45 0.41 7.97 5.21
N LEU A 46 -0.27 8.40 4.13
CA LEU A 46 -0.43 9.81 3.75
C LEU A 46 -1.25 10.61 4.76
N VAL A 47 -2.21 9.94 5.41
CA VAL A 47 -3.20 10.58 6.28
C VAL A 47 -2.60 10.98 7.61
N ASP A 48 -1.66 10.19 8.14
CA ASP A 48 -1.14 10.33 9.50
C ASP A 48 -0.56 11.73 9.78
N GLY A 49 0.31 12.23 8.92
CA GLY A 49 0.91 13.56 9.08
C GLY A 49 -0.13 14.69 9.09
N SER A 50 -1.13 14.60 8.22
CA SER A 50 -2.21 15.58 8.13
C SER A 50 -3.15 15.50 9.33
N VAL A 51 -3.46 14.30 9.83
CA VAL A 51 -4.28 14.09 11.02
C VAL A 51 -3.61 14.68 12.25
N VAL A 52 -2.33 14.34 12.49
CA VAL A 52 -1.55 14.86 13.62
C VAL A 52 -1.47 16.38 13.57
N MET A 53 -1.21 16.96 12.39
CA MET A 53 -1.15 18.41 12.20
C MET A 53 -2.49 19.08 12.54
N VAL A 54 -3.58 18.58 11.99
CA VAL A 54 -4.93 19.14 12.21
C VAL A 54 -5.37 18.96 13.66
N GLU A 55 -5.07 17.81 14.27
CA GLU A 55 -5.42 17.54 15.67
C GLU A 55 -4.67 18.50 16.63
N ASN A 56 -3.37 18.69 16.41
CA ASN A 56 -2.59 19.60 17.24
C ASN A 56 -3.07 21.05 17.08
N MET A 57 -3.31 21.50 15.85
CA MET A 57 -3.91 22.81 15.59
C MET A 57 -5.27 22.97 16.25
N PHE A 58 -6.08 21.92 16.25
CA PHE A 58 -7.39 21.92 16.89
C PHE A 58 -7.26 22.04 18.42
N LYS A 59 -6.31 21.32 19.05
CA LYS A 59 -6.05 21.41 20.49
C LYS A 59 -5.63 22.82 20.90
N HIS A 60 -4.68 23.43 20.21
CA HIS A 60 -4.23 24.79 20.50
C HIS A 60 -5.31 25.87 20.34
N LEU A 61 -6.34 25.59 19.49
CA LEU A 61 -7.46 26.50 19.33
C LEU A 61 -8.58 26.29 20.34
N THR A 62 -8.71 25.08 20.91
CA THR A 62 -9.79 24.74 21.85
C THR A 62 -9.38 24.80 23.32
N HIS A 63 -8.10 24.58 23.60
CA HIS A 63 -7.53 24.67 24.94
C HIS A 63 -6.34 25.63 24.89
N PRO A 64 -6.57 26.94 24.97
CA PRO A 64 -5.49 27.89 25.18
C PRO A 64 -4.80 27.53 26.52
N ASP A 65 -3.51 27.24 26.47
CA ASP A 65 -2.74 26.88 27.66
C ASP A 65 -2.88 28.01 28.68
N ALA A 66 -3.36 27.68 29.88
CA ALA A 66 -3.60 28.60 30.98
C ALA A 66 -2.31 29.36 31.41
N GLU A 67 -1.12 28.87 31.04
CA GLU A 67 0.16 29.53 31.29
C GLU A 67 0.39 30.75 30.37
N HIS A 68 -0.15 30.74 29.14
CA HIS A 68 0.04 31.87 28.22
C HIS A 68 -0.94 33.00 28.48
N ASP A 69 -2.14 32.67 28.95
CA ASP A 69 -3.16 33.67 29.35
C ASP A 69 -2.79 34.32 30.70
N ALA A 70 -2.19 33.58 31.67
CA ALA A 70 -1.71 34.15 32.93
C ALA A 70 -0.61 35.23 32.74
N HIS A 71 0.26 35.07 31.73
CA HIS A 71 1.31 36.09 31.46
C HIS A 71 0.76 37.30 30.69
N ARG A 72 -0.39 37.14 30.02
CA ARG A 72 -1.07 38.20 29.30
C ARG A 72 -1.95 39.07 30.20
N ASP A 73 -2.59 38.45 31.18
CA ASP A 73 -3.42 39.14 32.18
C ASP A 73 -2.57 39.97 33.14
N GLU A 74 -1.29 39.62 33.39
CA GLU A 74 -0.37 40.47 34.16
C GLU A 74 0.11 41.71 33.41
N LEU A 75 0.05 41.72 32.07
CA LEU A 75 0.51 42.86 31.24
C LEU A 75 -0.64 43.71 30.66
N ALA A 76 -1.83 43.22 30.68
CA ALA A 76 -3.03 43.92 30.25
C ALA A 76 -3.71 44.56 31.45
N GLY A 77 -3.53 45.83 31.63
CA GLY A 77 -4.33 46.62 32.56
C GLY A 77 -5.82 46.54 32.21
N ASP A 78 -6.65 46.65 33.22
CA ASP A 78 -8.08 46.40 33.38
C ASP A 78 -9.01 47.29 32.52
N ASP A 79 -8.74 47.51 31.20
CA ASP A 79 -9.63 48.25 30.31
C ASP A 79 -9.87 47.45 29.03
N PRO A 80 -11.14 46.96 28.79
CA PRO A 80 -11.51 46.30 27.54
C PRO A 80 -11.64 47.35 26.43
N ASP A 81 -10.64 47.45 25.55
CA ASP A 81 -10.63 48.27 24.38
C ASP A 81 -11.63 47.76 23.32
N PRO A 82 -12.55 48.61 22.81
CA PRO A 82 -13.53 48.19 21.78
C PRO A 82 -12.95 47.83 20.42
N LEU A 83 -11.61 47.88 20.25
CA LEU A 83 -10.91 47.52 19.02
C LEU A 83 -10.47 46.06 18.94
N ASP A 84 -10.86 45.20 19.88
CA ASP A 84 -10.39 43.83 20.09
C ASP A 84 -10.87 42.81 19.01
N ALA A 85 -11.79 43.18 18.14
CA ALA A 85 -12.23 42.27 17.07
C ALA A 85 -11.18 42.04 15.98
N SER A 86 -10.14 42.88 15.86
CA SER A 86 -9.03 42.68 14.92
C SER A 86 -7.85 41.92 15.53
N HIS A 87 -7.81 41.80 16.87
CA HIS A 87 -6.77 41.05 17.60
C HIS A 87 -7.00 39.55 17.56
N ASP A 88 -8.24 39.09 17.39
CA ASP A 88 -8.58 37.66 17.36
C ASP A 88 -7.97 36.93 16.13
N ASP A 89 -7.95 37.56 14.96
CA ASP A 89 -7.40 36.95 13.74
C ASP A 89 -5.85 36.78 13.83
N HIS A 90 -5.14 37.71 14.46
CA HIS A 90 -3.70 37.59 14.67
C HIS A 90 -3.35 36.54 15.75
N GLY A 91 -4.14 36.48 16.82
CA GLY A 91 -4.00 35.46 17.85
C GLY A 91 -4.19 34.04 17.33
N ILE A 92 -5.19 33.81 16.51
CA ILE A 92 -5.46 32.51 15.87
C ILE A 92 -4.31 32.09 14.96
N ALA A 93 -3.78 33.00 14.15
CA ALA A 93 -2.68 32.71 13.23
C ALA A 93 -1.39 32.33 13.98
N LEU A 94 -1.07 33.00 15.08
CA LEU A 94 0.09 32.66 15.92
C LEU A 94 -0.06 31.29 16.58
N ARG A 95 -1.22 31.00 17.15
CA ARG A 95 -1.49 29.67 17.75
C ARG A 95 -1.39 28.53 16.75
N LEU A 96 -1.88 28.74 15.52
CA LEU A 96 -1.74 27.75 14.43
C LEU A 96 -0.28 27.57 14.01
N GLN A 97 0.50 28.65 14.03
CA GLN A 97 1.94 28.59 13.71
C GLN A 97 2.73 27.83 14.79
N GLU A 98 2.43 28.06 16.08
CA GLU A 98 3.05 27.35 17.19
C GLU A 98 2.68 25.88 17.15
N ALA A 99 1.41 25.53 17.02
CA ALA A 99 0.94 24.15 16.87
C ALA A 99 1.61 23.45 15.67
N GLY A 100 1.75 24.16 14.55
CA GLY A 100 2.43 23.62 13.37
C GLY A 100 3.92 23.33 13.62
N ARG A 101 4.63 24.24 14.29
CA ARG A 101 6.06 24.09 14.62
C ARG A 101 6.33 22.92 15.57
N GLU A 102 5.45 22.69 16.53
CA GLU A 102 5.57 21.61 17.50
C GLU A 102 5.58 20.23 16.84
N VAL A 103 4.67 19.99 15.89
CA VAL A 103 4.53 18.67 15.22
C VAL A 103 5.32 18.54 13.91
N ALA A 104 5.84 19.63 13.37
CA ALA A 104 6.60 19.59 12.11
C ALA A 104 7.84 18.69 12.19
N ARG A 105 8.61 18.78 13.30
CA ARG A 105 9.79 17.93 13.51
C ARG A 105 9.42 16.44 13.62
N PRO A 106 8.51 16.01 14.51
CA PRO A 106 8.03 14.62 14.56
C PRO A 106 7.55 14.08 13.21
N ILE A 107 6.73 14.83 12.47
CA ILE A 107 6.23 14.42 11.15
C ILE A 107 7.40 14.24 10.18
N PHE A 108 8.33 15.17 10.11
CA PHE A 108 9.48 15.09 9.22
C PHE A 108 10.35 13.86 9.53
N PHE A 109 10.73 13.63 10.80
CA PHE A 109 11.57 12.50 11.17
C PHE A 109 10.85 11.16 10.99
N ALA A 110 9.57 11.06 11.35
CA ALA A 110 8.79 9.85 11.10
C ALA A 110 8.77 9.50 9.61
N THR A 111 8.56 10.48 8.76
CA THR A 111 8.57 10.29 7.30
C THR A 111 9.95 9.93 6.79
N ALA A 112 11.01 10.58 7.27
CA ALA A 112 12.37 10.24 6.88
C ALA A 112 12.72 8.79 7.22
N ILE A 113 12.30 8.28 8.38
CA ILE A 113 12.46 6.88 8.76
C ILE A 113 11.73 5.97 7.77
N ILE A 114 10.48 6.28 7.40
CA ILE A 114 9.73 5.48 6.43
C ILE A 114 10.46 5.46 5.08
N LEU A 115 10.95 6.60 4.59
CA LEU A 115 11.71 6.66 3.33
C LEU A 115 12.96 5.76 3.37
N VAL A 116 13.70 5.75 4.49
CA VAL A 116 14.87 4.89 4.67
C VAL A 116 14.50 3.41 4.66
N VAL A 117 13.35 3.04 5.23
CA VAL A 117 12.85 1.64 5.21
C VAL A 117 12.55 1.15 3.79
N PHE A 118 12.17 2.03 2.87
CA PHE A 118 11.95 1.65 1.47
C PHE A 118 13.23 1.64 0.61
N MET A 119 14.37 2.20 1.10
CA MET A 119 15.62 2.22 0.35
C MET A 119 16.15 0.84 -0.07
N PRO A 120 16.06 -0.23 0.73
CA PRO A 120 16.54 -1.56 0.33
C PRO A 120 15.87 -2.11 -0.94
N LEU A 121 14.66 -1.66 -1.30
CA LEU A 121 13.98 -2.09 -2.52
C LEU A 121 14.72 -1.67 -3.80
N PHE A 122 15.59 -0.68 -3.72
CA PHE A 122 16.43 -0.24 -4.86
C PHE A 122 17.67 -1.11 -5.09
N SER A 123 18.02 -1.98 -4.14
CA SER A 123 19.11 -2.95 -4.29
C SER A 123 18.71 -4.23 -5.01
N PHE A 124 17.43 -4.41 -5.35
CA PHE A 124 16.99 -5.51 -6.18
C PHE A 124 17.49 -5.36 -7.62
N GLU A 125 17.81 -6.49 -8.24
CA GLU A 125 18.26 -6.59 -9.63
C GLU A 125 17.34 -7.52 -10.43
N GLY A 126 17.46 -7.49 -11.76
CA GLY A 126 16.73 -8.40 -12.62
C GLY A 126 15.20 -8.15 -12.69
N VAL A 127 14.43 -9.21 -12.57
CA VAL A 127 12.95 -9.17 -12.65
C VAL A 127 12.35 -8.51 -11.42
N GLU A 128 12.92 -8.76 -10.25
CA GLU A 128 12.50 -8.18 -8.97
C GLU A 128 12.58 -6.66 -9.01
N ALA A 129 13.67 -6.12 -9.54
CA ALA A 129 13.83 -4.67 -9.69
C ALA A 129 12.70 -4.06 -10.53
N LYS A 130 12.34 -4.71 -11.65
CA LYS A 130 11.28 -4.23 -12.54
C LYS A 130 9.89 -4.19 -11.89
N LEU A 131 9.66 -5.04 -10.89
CA LEU A 131 8.40 -5.11 -10.14
C LEU A 131 8.40 -4.14 -8.97
N PHE A 132 9.43 -4.17 -8.13
CA PHE A 132 9.43 -3.46 -6.84
C PHE A 132 9.93 -2.01 -6.93
N GLN A 133 10.85 -1.67 -7.84
CA GLN A 133 11.36 -0.31 -7.94
C GLN A 133 10.27 0.71 -8.34
N PRO A 134 9.39 0.47 -9.34
CA PRO A 134 8.31 1.40 -9.66
C PRO A 134 7.34 1.59 -8.48
N MET A 135 7.06 0.52 -7.73
CA MET A 135 6.25 0.57 -6.52
C MET A 135 6.92 1.41 -5.43
N ALA A 136 8.20 1.14 -5.13
CA ALA A 136 8.95 1.89 -4.12
C ALA A 136 9.04 3.38 -4.46
N ILE A 137 9.33 3.73 -5.72
CA ILE A 137 9.39 5.12 -6.18
C ILE A 137 8.04 5.81 -5.96
N SER A 138 6.94 5.18 -6.36
CA SER A 138 5.61 5.77 -6.22
C SER A 138 5.21 5.96 -4.76
N ILE A 139 5.54 5.00 -3.87
CA ILE A 139 5.34 5.15 -2.42
C ILE A 139 6.15 6.33 -1.88
N MET A 140 7.43 6.41 -2.21
CA MET A 140 8.31 7.48 -1.71
C MET A 140 7.85 8.86 -2.19
N LEU A 141 7.47 9.00 -3.47
CA LEU A 141 6.94 10.25 -4.01
C LEU A 141 5.62 10.64 -3.36
N ALA A 142 4.73 9.67 -3.12
CA ALA A 142 3.47 9.90 -2.43
C ALA A 142 3.71 10.39 -0.99
N ILE A 143 4.63 9.75 -0.25
CA ILE A 143 4.97 10.12 1.13
C ILE A 143 5.61 11.52 1.19
N VAL A 144 6.55 11.82 0.30
CA VAL A 144 7.15 13.17 0.22
C VAL A 144 6.08 14.22 -0.08
N SER A 145 5.18 13.94 -1.03
CA SER A 145 4.06 14.82 -1.36
C SER A 145 3.14 15.04 -0.15
N ALA A 146 2.87 13.98 0.63
CA ALA A 146 2.05 14.07 1.84
C ALA A 146 2.66 14.98 2.91
N VAL A 147 3.97 14.88 3.12
CA VAL A 147 4.67 15.77 4.07
C VAL A 147 4.58 17.23 3.62
N ILE A 148 4.80 17.50 2.34
CA ILE A 148 4.64 18.84 1.80
C ILE A 148 3.22 19.35 2.05
N VAL A 149 2.21 18.54 1.78
CA VAL A 149 0.81 18.89 2.03
C VAL A 149 0.55 19.10 3.52
N ALA A 150 1.02 18.20 4.39
CA ALA A 150 0.81 18.29 5.83
C ALA A 150 1.48 19.53 6.45
N LEU A 151 2.69 19.88 6.00
CA LEU A 151 3.46 20.98 6.57
C LEU A 151 3.14 22.36 5.95
N VAL A 152 2.65 22.41 4.71
CA VAL A 152 2.42 23.66 3.98
C VAL A 152 0.94 23.90 3.71
N VAL A 153 0.27 22.94 3.07
CA VAL A 153 -1.11 23.13 2.59
C VAL A 153 -2.10 23.06 3.75
N VAL A 154 -1.93 22.09 4.65
CA VAL A 154 -2.85 21.91 5.80
C VAL A 154 -2.85 23.12 6.71
N PRO A 155 -1.71 23.70 7.16
CA PRO A 155 -1.71 24.92 7.97
C PRO A 155 -2.34 26.12 7.25
N ALA A 156 -2.06 26.28 5.95
CA ALA A 156 -2.64 27.37 5.16
C ALA A 156 -4.17 27.24 5.05
N LEU A 157 -4.69 26.05 4.80
CA LEU A 157 -6.12 25.79 4.76
C LEU A 157 -6.77 25.91 6.14
N ALA A 158 -6.07 25.46 7.20
CA ALA A 158 -6.53 25.57 8.56
C ALA A 158 -6.71 27.05 8.97
N SER A 159 -5.76 27.92 8.66
CA SER A 159 -5.86 29.35 8.94
C SER A 159 -7.06 30.01 8.29
N TYR A 160 -7.44 29.55 7.08
CA TYR A 160 -8.63 30.03 6.39
C TYR A 160 -9.93 29.47 6.97
N MET A 161 -9.97 28.15 7.29
CA MET A 161 -11.18 27.48 7.75
C MET A 161 -11.53 27.75 9.21
N PHE A 162 -10.54 28.07 10.05
CA PHE A 162 -10.71 28.26 11.51
C PHE A 162 -10.87 29.74 11.94
N ARG A 163 -10.92 30.68 11.02
CA ARG A 163 -11.09 32.11 11.29
C ARG A 163 -12.24 32.48 12.22
N LYS A 164 -13.31 31.67 12.25
CA LYS A 164 -14.54 31.96 13.05
C LYS A 164 -14.57 31.22 14.39
N GLY A 165 -13.41 30.79 14.92
CA GLY A 165 -13.34 30.03 16.13
C GLY A 165 -13.91 28.61 15.99
N ILE A 166 -13.60 27.75 16.94
CA ILE A 166 -14.03 26.34 16.95
C ILE A 166 -14.84 26.10 18.23
N ARG A 167 -16.03 25.54 18.08
CA ARG A 167 -16.79 24.99 19.20
C ARG A 167 -16.56 23.48 19.27
N GLU A 168 -16.08 22.98 20.39
CA GLU A 168 -16.06 21.56 20.66
C GLU A 168 -17.48 21.00 20.69
N ARG A 169 -17.75 20.04 19.83
CA ARG A 169 -18.94 19.19 19.91
C ARG A 169 -18.50 17.82 20.34
N GLU A 170 -18.82 17.45 21.56
CA GLU A 170 -18.60 16.07 22.03
C GLU A 170 -19.37 15.08 21.13
N SER A 171 -18.67 14.09 20.63
CA SER A 171 -19.28 13.04 19.82
C SER A 171 -19.92 12.00 20.73
N PHE A 172 -21.20 11.73 20.51
CA PHE A 172 -21.94 10.68 21.22
C PHE A 172 -21.30 9.29 21.03
N ILE A 173 -20.65 9.05 19.88
CA ILE A 173 -19.98 7.78 19.56
C ILE A 173 -18.61 7.68 20.25
N LEU A 174 -17.90 8.78 20.42
CA LEU A 174 -16.57 8.78 21.03
C LEU A 174 -16.61 8.52 22.54
N LYS A 175 -17.62 8.99 23.26
CA LYS A 175 -17.73 8.82 24.71
C LYS A 175 -17.66 7.35 25.19
N PRO A 176 -18.45 6.40 24.65
CA PRO A 176 -18.34 5.01 25.07
C PRO A 176 -17.00 4.38 24.69
N LEU A 177 -16.45 4.74 23.52
CA LEU A 177 -15.14 4.24 23.07
C LEU A 177 -14.01 4.76 23.95
N GLU A 178 -14.04 6.02 24.34
CA GLU A 178 -13.07 6.62 25.26
C GLU A 178 -13.12 5.96 26.65
N LYS A 179 -14.33 5.67 27.15
CA LYS A 179 -14.49 4.95 28.42
C LYS A 179 -13.89 3.54 28.36
N LEU A 180 -14.12 2.83 27.25
CA LEU A 180 -13.55 1.49 27.04
C LEU A 180 -12.03 1.55 26.93
N TYR A 181 -11.50 2.52 26.18
CA TYR A 181 -10.06 2.76 26.04
C TYR A 181 -9.40 3.08 27.39
N ARG A 182 -9.96 4.02 28.17
CA ARG A 182 -9.45 4.39 29.50
C ARG A 182 -9.42 3.19 30.46
N MET A 183 -10.45 2.34 30.40
CA MET A 183 -10.52 1.13 31.23
C MET A 183 -9.44 0.11 30.80
N GLY A 184 -9.25 -0.10 29.49
CA GLY A 184 -8.20 -0.96 28.95
C GLY A 184 -6.80 -0.44 29.26
N LEU A 185 -6.58 0.86 29.12
CA LEU A 185 -5.31 1.51 29.44
C LEU A 185 -4.97 1.39 30.94
N ALA A 186 -5.92 1.68 31.82
CA ALA A 186 -5.73 1.55 33.26
C ALA A 186 -5.41 0.10 33.67
N TRP A 187 -6.08 -0.88 33.06
CA TRP A 187 -5.78 -2.29 33.26
C TRP A 187 -4.38 -2.66 32.75
N SER A 188 -3.99 -2.22 31.56
CA SER A 188 -2.68 -2.47 30.96
C SER A 188 -1.54 -1.89 31.83
N LEU A 189 -1.69 -0.67 32.29
CA LEU A 189 -0.71 -0.01 33.15
C LEU A 189 -0.58 -0.72 34.50
N LYS A 190 -1.71 -1.14 35.10
CA LYS A 190 -1.73 -1.90 36.34
C LYS A 190 -1.07 -3.28 36.23
N HIS A 191 -1.21 -3.92 35.05
CA HIS A 191 -0.71 -5.27 34.77
C HIS A 191 0.38 -5.27 33.68
N SER A 192 1.25 -4.27 33.70
CA SER A 192 2.28 -4.07 32.65
C SER A 192 3.14 -5.32 32.41
N ARG A 193 3.48 -6.09 33.47
CA ARG A 193 4.26 -7.33 33.33
C ARG A 193 3.49 -8.41 32.52
N VAL A 194 2.17 -8.49 32.72
CA VAL A 194 1.32 -9.45 31.95
C VAL A 194 1.23 -9.04 30.50
N VAL A 195 1.07 -7.74 30.23
CA VAL A 195 1.01 -7.21 28.85
C VAL A 195 2.32 -7.43 28.12
N VAL A 196 3.45 -7.11 28.75
CA VAL A 196 4.79 -7.35 28.20
C VAL A 196 5.05 -8.84 27.99
N GLY A 197 4.67 -9.69 28.96
CA GLY A 197 4.79 -11.14 28.84
C GLY A 197 3.95 -11.70 27.69
N ALA A 198 2.70 -11.25 27.54
CA ALA A 198 1.84 -11.65 26.43
C ALA A 198 2.41 -11.21 25.07
N ALA A 199 2.93 -9.98 24.97
CA ALA A 199 3.60 -9.50 23.77
C ALA A 199 4.84 -10.36 23.44
N ALA A 200 5.67 -10.69 24.41
CA ALA A 200 6.84 -11.55 24.22
C ALA A 200 6.43 -12.95 23.72
N VAL A 201 5.38 -13.53 24.32
CA VAL A 201 4.83 -14.84 23.88
C VAL A 201 4.34 -14.76 22.43
N LEU A 202 3.63 -13.69 22.04
CA LEU A 202 3.18 -13.50 20.65
C LEU A 202 4.36 -13.41 19.68
N VAL A 203 5.42 -12.68 20.05
CA VAL A 203 6.64 -12.58 19.20
C VAL A 203 7.31 -13.96 19.05
N VAL A 204 7.41 -14.74 20.14
CA VAL A 204 7.97 -16.10 20.07
C VAL A 204 7.10 -17.01 19.20
N LEU A 205 5.79 -16.96 19.37
CA LEU A 205 4.86 -17.75 18.54
C LEU A 205 4.98 -17.35 17.06
N ALA A 206 5.06 -16.07 16.76
CA ALA A 206 5.29 -15.59 15.39
C ALA A 206 6.60 -16.14 14.83
N ALA A 207 7.69 -16.05 15.58
CA ALA A 207 8.99 -16.58 15.17
C ALA A 207 8.98 -18.09 14.92
N LEU A 208 8.17 -18.86 15.66
CA LEU A 208 8.01 -20.30 15.44
C LEU A 208 7.14 -20.65 14.20
N VAL A 209 6.25 -19.73 13.82
CA VAL A 209 5.38 -19.94 12.64
C VAL A 209 6.08 -19.52 11.34
N VAL A 210 6.93 -18.48 11.37
CA VAL A 210 7.64 -17.97 10.18
C VAL A 210 8.36 -19.06 9.37
N PRO A 211 9.10 -20.01 9.96
CA PRO A 211 9.76 -21.08 9.19
C PRO A 211 8.80 -22.07 8.51
N ARG A 212 7.51 -22.06 8.90
CA ARG A 212 6.47 -22.91 8.28
C ARG A 212 5.73 -22.22 7.14
N LEU A 213 5.96 -20.92 6.96
CA LEU A 213 5.44 -20.19 5.82
C LEU A 213 6.30 -20.55 4.60
N GLY A 214 5.65 -21.00 3.52
CA GLY A 214 6.31 -21.21 2.23
C GLY A 214 6.96 -19.90 1.76
N THR A 215 8.17 -19.97 1.23
CA THR A 215 8.87 -18.85 0.63
C THR A 215 8.70 -18.92 -0.89
N GLU A 216 7.57 -18.48 -1.39
CA GLU A 216 7.37 -18.29 -2.82
C GLU A 216 7.56 -16.80 -3.12
N PHE A 217 8.46 -16.50 -4.06
CA PHE A 217 8.75 -15.12 -4.45
C PHE A 217 7.64 -14.49 -5.27
N VAL A 218 7.07 -15.25 -6.19
CA VAL A 218 5.90 -14.87 -7.00
C VAL A 218 4.88 -15.97 -6.84
N PRO A 219 3.63 -15.68 -6.46
CA PRO A 219 2.58 -16.69 -6.46
C PRO A 219 2.45 -17.26 -7.87
N GLU A 220 2.27 -18.59 -7.96
CA GLU A 220 2.03 -19.23 -9.25
C GLU A 220 0.79 -18.61 -9.88
N LEU A 221 0.99 -17.95 -11.03
CA LEU A 221 -0.12 -17.43 -11.80
C LEU A 221 -0.70 -18.59 -12.61
N GLU A 222 -1.86 -19.08 -12.20
CA GLU A 222 -2.65 -20.04 -12.99
C GLU A 222 -3.28 -19.29 -14.18
N GLU A 223 -2.59 -19.34 -15.32
CA GLU A 223 -3.09 -18.75 -16.57
C GLU A 223 -4.12 -19.62 -17.28
N GLY A 224 -4.53 -20.77 -16.68
CA GLY A 224 -5.44 -21.73 -17.28
C GLY A 224 -4.84 -22.44 -18.50
N THR A 225 -3.51 -22.45 -18.62
CA THR A 225 -2.79 -23.10 -19.70
C THR A 225 -1.62 -23.94 -19.18
N ILE A 226 -1.33 -25.06 -19.86
CA ILE A 226 -0.12 -25.85 -19.66
C ILE A 226 0.65 -25.85 -20.98
N ASN A 227 1.96 -25.64 -20.91
CA ASN A 227 2.87 -25.84 -22.04
C ASN A 227 3.58 -27.18 -21.84
N LEU A 228 3.23 -28.15 -22.66
CA LEU A 228 3.86 -29.47 -22.67
C LEU A 228 4.91 -29.50 -23.79
N ARG A 229 6.12 -29.92 -23.43
CA ARG A 229 7.21 -30.08 -24.40
C ARG A 229 7.48 -31.58 -24.60
N VAL A 230 7.35 -32.03 -25.83
CA VAL A 230 7.66 -33.42 -26.25
C VAL A 230 8.89 -33.39 -27.14
N THR A 231 9.92 -34.11 -26.74
CA THR A 231 11.18 -34.22 -27.50
C THR A 231 11.24 -35.58 -28.17
N LEU A 232 11.18 -35.57 -29.49
CA LEU A 232 11.35 -36.76 -30.32
C LEU A 232 12.85 -37.13 -30.42
N ALA A 233 13.14 -38.30 -31.02
CA ALA A 233 14.51 -38.69 -31.26
C ALA A 233 15.26 -37.60 -32.05
N PRO A 234 16.56 -37.33 -31.74
CA PRO A 234 17.31 -36.26 -32.42
C PRO A 234 17.41 -36.39 -33.94
N SER A 235 17.20 -37.60 -34.47
CA SER A 235 17.19 -37.90 -35.91
C SER A 235 15.83 -37.71 -36.59
N SER A 236 14.80 -37.27 -35.82
CA SER A 236 13.46 -37.07 -36.37
C SER A 236 13.42 -35.87 -37.31
N SER A 237 12.71 -36.03 -38.43
CA SER A 237 12.46 -34.96 -39.37
C SER A 237 11.27 -34.11 -38.96
N LEU A 238 11.14 -32.93 -39.57
CA LEU A 238 9.97 -32.08 -39.39
C LEU A 238 8.67 -32.80 -39.79
N ASP A 239 8.72 -33.59 -40.87
CA ASP A 239 7.56 -34.38 -41.31
C ASP A 239 7.09 -35.38 -40.28
N THR A 240 8.06 -36.03 -39.55
CA THR A 240 7.74 -36.91 -38.45
C THR A 240 7.09 -36.13 -37.29
N ALA A 241 7.57 -34.95 -36.98
CA ALA A 241 6.97 -34.11 -35.93
C ALA A 241 5.54 -33.68 -36.32
N ILE A 242 5.31 -33.29 -37.56
CA ILE A 242 3.97 -32.95 -38.11
C ILE A 242 3.01 -34.15 -38.10
N GLU A 243 3.50 -35.36 -38.30
CA GLU A 243 2.66 -36.59 -38.20
C GLU A 243 2.30 -36.96 -36.77
N VAL A 244 3.22 -36.75 -35.81
CA VAL A 244 3.04 -37.10 -34.40
C VAL A 244 2.17 -36.07 -33.67
N ALA A 245 2.33 -34.78 -33.95
CA ALA A 245 1.67 -33.69 -33.22
C ALA A 245 0.14 -33.85 -33.14
N PRO A 246 -0.62 -34.17 -34.25
CA PRO A 246 -2.06 -34.35 -34.16
C PRO A 246 -2.49 -35.56 -33.30
N LYS A 247 -1.62 -36.57 -33.21
CA LYS A 247 -1.91 -37.76 -32.38
C LYS A 247 -1.82 -37.37 -30.88
N LEU A 248 -0.83 -36.57 -30.51
CA LEU A 248 -0.67 -36.05 -29.16
C LEU A 248 -1.82 -35.09 -28.80
N GLU A 249 -2.21 -34.21 -29.73
CA GLU A 249 -3.36 -33.31 -29.53
C GLU A 249 -4.65 -34.11 -29.28
N ALA A 250 -4.92 -35.13 -30.09
CA ALA A 250 -6.09 -35.98 -29.94
C ALA A 250 -6.11 -36.71 -28.58
N MET A 251 -4.96 -37.18 -28.14
CA MET A 251 -4.81 -37.86 -26.84
C MET A 251 -5.08 -36.89 -25.67
N LEU A 252 -4.54 -35.65 -25.75
CA LEU A 252 -4.75 -34.63 -24.73
C LEU A 252 -6.20 -34.13 -24.69
N MET A 253 -6.88 -34.09 -25.83
CA MET A 253 -8.30 -33.71 -25.93
C MET A 253 -9.26 -34.78 -25.34
N GLU A 254 -8.78 -35.98 -25.00
CA GLU A 254 -9.59 -36.96 -24.28
C GLU A 254 -9.84 -36.58 -22.81
N PHE A 255 -9.03 -35.69 -22.25
CA PHE A 255 -9.22 -35.21 -20.88
C PHE A 255 -10.35 -34.19 -20.81
N PRO A 256 -11.31 -34.33 -19.90
CA PRO A 256 -12.47 -33.43 -19.82
C PRO A 256 -12.11 -32.01 -19.39
N GLU A 257 -10.95 -31.80 -18.78
CA GLU A 257 -10.40 -30.52 -18.37
C GLU A 257 -9.84 -29.70 -19.52
N VAL A 258 -9.46 -30.35 -20.65
CA VAL A 258 -8.83 -29.71 -21.79
C VAL A 258 -9.89 -29.08 -22.69
N THR A 259 -9.71 -27.81 -23.02
CA THR A 259 -10.57 -27.06 -23.95
C THR A 259 -10.00 -27.04 -25.37
N TYR A 260 -8.69 -26.95 -25.48
CA TYR A 260 -7.98 -27.02 -26.77
C TYR A 260 -6.55 -27.51 -26.52
N ALA A 261 -5.97 -28.14 -27.54
CA ALA A 261 -4.56 -28.44 -27.61
C ALA A 261 -4.04 -27.91 -28.97
N LEU A 262 -2.96 -27.12 -28.93
CA LEU A 262 -2.35 -26.52 -30.12
C LEU A 262 -0.86 -26.83 -30.11
N SER A 263 -0.38 -27.56 -31.09
CA SER A 263 1.04 -27.93 -31.20
C SER A 263 1.79 -26.98 -32.13
N ARG A 264 3.04 -26.72 -31.76
CA ARG A 264 4.06 -26.05 -32.57
C ARG A 264 5.26 -26.98 -32.72
N ALA A 265 5.61 -27.31 -33.96
CA ALA A 265 6.79 -28.13 -34.24
C ALA A 265 7.83 -27.32 -35.04
N GLY A 266 9.08 -27.38 -34.58
CA GLY A 266 10.18 -26.72 -35.22
C GLY A 266 10.25 -25.22 -35.06
N ARG A 267 11.04 -24.55 -35.91
CA ARG A 267 11.40 -23.14 -35.82
C ARG A 267 10.53 -22.28 -36.75
N ALA A 268 10.09 -21.13 -36.25
CA ALA A 268 9.51 -20.11 -37.14
C ALA A 268 10.55 -19.50 -38.07
N GLU A 269 10.15 -19.14 -39.31
CA GLU A 269 11.05 -18.53 -40.29
C GLU A 269 11.57 -17.14 -39.84
N ILE A 270 10.75 -16.39 -39.10
CA ILE A 270 11.07 -15.02 -38.66
C ILE A 270 10.78 -14.88 -37.17
N GLY A 271 11.80 -14.47 -36.36
CA GLY A 271 11.62 -13.93 -34.99
C GLY A 271 11.23 -14.92 -33.91
N GLY A 272 11.30 -16.23 -34.13
CA GLY A 272 11.03 -17.25 -33.11
C GLY A 272 12.28 -17.73 -32.39
N ASP A 273 12.09 -18.36 -31.21
CA ASP A 273 13.15 -19.09 -30.53
C ASP A 273 13.71 -20.19 -31.41
N PRO A 274 15.04 -20.44 -31.38
CA PRO A 274 15.69 -21.48 -32.18
C PRO A 274 15.40 -22.87 -31.58
N GLU A 275 14.20 -23.39 -31.78
CA GLU A 275 13.81 -24.74 -31.39
C GLU A 275 14.20 -25.75 -32.46
N PRO A 276 14.81 -26.90 -32.09
CA PRO A 276 15.11 -27.96 -33.03
C PRO A 276 13.82 -28.63 -33.53
N VAL A 277 13.85 -29.17 -34.74
CA VAL A 277 12.67 -29.77 -35.42
C VAL A 277 12.08 -31.00 -34.70
N ASN A 278 12.86 -31.62 -33.83
CA ASN A 278 12.43 -32.77 -33.03
C ASN A 278 11.71 -32.35 -31.74
N ASN A 279 11.56 -31.05 -31.44
CA ASN A 279 10.78 -30.55 -30.31
C ASN A 279 9.37 -30.14 -30.79
N ILE A 280 8.37 -30.67 -30.10
CA ILE A 280 6.98 -30.29 -30.26
C ILE A 280 6.54 -29.61 -28.95
N GLU A 281 6.15 -28.35 -29.03
CA GLU A 281 5.51 -27.66 -27.93
C GLU A 281 3.99 -27.68 -28.10
N ILE A 282 3.28 -28.11 -27.08
CA ILE A 282 1.82 -28.20 -27.09
C ILE A 282 1.26 -27.26 -26.05
N TYR A 283 0.54 -26.26 -26.48
CA TYR A 283 -0.21 -25.32 -25.64
C TYR A 283 -1.59 -25.90 -25.36
N ILE A 284 -1.83 -26.26 -24.10
CA ILE A 284 -3.05 -26.93 -23.64
C ILE A 284 -3.86 -25.88 -22.88
N GLY A 285 -5.02 -25.50 -23.40
CA GLY A 285 -5.98 -24.66 -22.69
C GLY A 285 -6.85 -25.51 -21.76
N LEU A 286 -6.98 -25.07 -20.52
CA LEU A 286 -7.72 -25.77 -19.48
C LEU A 286 -9.01 -25.04 -19.13
N LYS A 287 -9.97 -25.75 -18.62
CA LYS A 287 -11.15 -25.21 -17.97
C LYS A 287 -10.79 -24.64 -16.61
N PRO A 288 -11.65 -23.77 -16.01
CA PRO A 288 -11.47 -23.35 -14.62
C PRO A 288 -11.33 -24.56 -13.68
N THR A 289 -10.45 -24.49 -12.70
CA THR A 289 -10.14 -25.60 -11.78
C THR A 289 -11.37 -26.12 -11.04
N SER A 290 -12.39 -25.28 -10.87
CA SER A 290 -13.68 -25.66 -10.27
C SER A 290 -14.51 -26.67 -11.11
N GLU A 291 -14.18 -26.83 -12.39
CA GLU A 291 -14.85 -27.74 -13.32
C GLU A 291 -14.07 -29.04 -13.57
N TRP A 292 -12.93 -29.20 -12.91
CA TRP A 292 -12.08 -30.37 -13.08
C TRP A 292 -12.68 -31.61 -12.40
N THR A 293 -12.53 -32.75 -13.06
CA THR A 293 -13.09 -34.03 -12.59
C THR A 293 -12.02 -35.10 -12.43
N SER A 294 -10.95 -35.06 -13.23
CA SER A 294 -9.91 -36.11 -13.25
C SER A 294 -8.74 -35.82 -12.32
N ALA A 295 -8.54 -34.55 -11.95
CA ALA A 295 -7.45 -34.09 -11.08
C ALA A 295 -7.92 -32.98 -10.15
N SER A 296 -7.33 -32.90 -8.95
CA SER A 296 -7.65 -31.88 -7.95
C SER A 296 -6.76 -30.64 -8.09
N ASN A 297 -5.63 -30.76 -8.76
CA ASN A 297 -4.67 -29.70 -8.97
C ASN A 297 -3.87 -29.91 -10.27
N ARG A 298 -3.13 -28.85 -10.67
CA ARG A 298 -2.34 -28.83 -11.89
C ARG A 298 -1.27 -29.92 -11.94
N TYR A 299 -0.61 -30.20 -10.82
CA TYR A 299 0.46 -31.20 -10.76
C TYR A 299 -0.06 -32.61 -10.98
N GLU A 300 -1.25 -32.91 -10.42
CA GLU A 300 -1.93 -34.18 -10.64
C GLU A 300 -2.32 -34.36 -12.11
N LEU A 301 -2.83 -33.30 -12.74
CA LEU A 301 -3.18 -33.32 -14.17
C LEU A 301 -1.95 -33.51 -15.06
N GLN A 302 -0.82 -32.84 -14.72
CA GLN A 302 0.44 -33.05 -15.43
C GLN A 302 0.94 -34.49 -15.32
N ALA A 303 0.88 -35.08 -14.14
CA ALA A 303 1.26 -36.49 -13.95
C ALA A 303 0.39 -37.44 -14.78
N LEU A 304 -0.91 -37.16 -14.93
CA LEU A 304 -1.80 -37.95 -15.79
C LEU A 304 -1.46 -37.78 -17.29
N PHE A 305 -0.98 -36.60 -17.73
CA PHE A 305 -0.50 -36.39 -19.10
C PHE A 305 0.80 -37.17 -19.38
N GLU A 306 1.71 -37.24 -18.39
CA GLU A 306 2.96 -37.99 -18.51
C GLU A 306 2.78 -39.51 -18.51
N GLU A 307 1.76 -40.00 -17.81
CA GLU A 307 1.48 -41.44 -17.73
C GLU A 307 0.86 -41.99 -19.02
N LYS A 308 0.19 -41.17 -19.83
CA LYS A 308 -0.54 -41.56 -21.03
C LYS A 308 0.29 -41.36 -22.32
#